data_814bf2025d58e9f23bd0e6d43474d43f
#
_entry.id   814bf2025d58e9f23bd0e6d43474d43f
#
_cell.length_a   1.000
_cell.length_b   1.000
_cell.length_c   1.000
_cell.angle_alpha   90.00
_cell.angle_beta   90.00
_cell.angle_gamma   90.00
#
_symmetry.space_group_name_H-M   'P 1'
#
loop_
_entity.id
_entity.type
_entity.pdbx_description
1 polymer ?
#
loop_
_entity_poly.entity_id
_entity_poly.type
_entity_poly.pdbx_seq_one_letter_code
_entity_poly.pdbx_strand_id
1 'polypeptide(L)'
;MKNINIGKLFRLTITLLWVILFGRLLSRDYFIEKLEIRETQAIQRGIEESYMGIYFQKERIGYVKNHLVNNKTDVITLNQEAVMNLNILDKSYHIKMDLSAELNDSSLLKKFNFNLFSPFYELHASGKVIGNEVHYRMNTGKNQTSNIITLSEAPFI
;
A
#
# COMPACT_ATOMS: atom_id res chain seq x y z
N MET A 1 10.85 -57.89 -9.61
CA MET A 1 11.03 -56.52 -10.05
C MET A 1 9.65 -55.83 -10.03
N LYS A 2 9.47 -54.81 -9.19
CA LYS A 2 8.19 -54.11 -9.03
C LYS A 2 7.99 -53.16 -10.21
N ASN A 3 6.99 -53.42 -11.09
CA ASN A 3 6.64 -52.52 -12.19
C ASN A 3 6.23 -51.14 -11.62
N ILE A 4 7.11 -50.20 -11.70
CA ILE A 4 6.81 -48.79 -11.36
C ILE A 4 5.90 -48.27 -12.45
N ASN A 5 4.67 -47.95 -12.06
CA ASN A 5 3.64 -47.49 -12.98
C ASN A 5 4.01 -46.05 -13.44
N ILE A 6 4.52 -45.95 -14.69
CA ILE A 6 5.05 -44.69 -15.28
C ILE A 6 4.06 -43.53 -15.12
N GLY A 7 2.75 -43.83 -15.21
CA GLY A 7 1.72 -42.79 -15.00
C GLY A 7 1.63 -42.24 -13.56
N LYS A 8 1.97 -43.06 -12.55
CA LYS A 8 2.04 -42.61 -11.16
C LYS A 8 3.28 -41.74 -10.94
N LEU A 9 4.42 -42.13 -11.53
CA LEU A 9 5.67 -41.36 -11.45
C LEU A 9 5.49 -39.97 -12.08
N PHE A 10 4.87 -39.89 -13.26
CA PHE A 10 4.61 -38.64 -13.98
C PHE A 10 3.72 -37.68 -13.18
N ARG A 11 2.63 -38.19 -12.57
CA ARG A 11 1.76 -37.38 -11.70
C ARG A 11 2.50 -36.84 -10.48
N LEU A 12 3.33 -37.66 -9.87
CA LEU A 12 4.12 -37.28 -8.70
C LEU A 12 5.14 -36.19 -9.03
N THR A 13 5.78 -36.27 -10.20
CA THR A 13 6.72 -35.25 -10.69
C THR A 13 6.05 -33.92 -10.96
N ILE A 14 4.85 -33.93 -11.58
CA ILE A 14 4.09 -32.70 -11.84
C ILE A 14 3.64 -32.04 -10.51
N THR A 15 3.18 -32.85 -9.56
CA THR A 15 2.76 -32.32 -8.24
C THR A 15 3.94 -31.72 -7.48
N LEU A 16 5.10 -32.37 -7.53
CA LEU A 16 6.32 -31.89 -6.88
C LEU A 16 6.82 -30.58 -7.52
N LEU A 17 6.79 -30.49 -8.85
CA LEU A 17 7.13 -29.27 -9.61
C LEU A 17 6.20 -28.11 -9.23
N TRP A 18 4.89 -28.41 -9.10
CA TRP A 18 3.89 -27.43 -8.72
C TRP A 18 4.10 -26.91 -7.30
N VAL A 19 4.41 -27.79 -6.35
CA VAL A 19 4.72 -27.42 -4.96
C VAL A 19 5.97 -26.55 -4.87
N ILE A 20 7.03 -26.87 -5.65
CA ILE A 20 8.26 -26.07 -5.70
C ILE A 20 8.00 -24.69 -6.29
N LEU A 21 7.25 -24.61 -7.41
CA LEU A 21 6.91 -23.34 -8.04
C LEU A 21 6.02 -22.49 -7.13
N PHE A 22 5.04 -23.11 -6.47
CA PHE A 22 4.16 -22.41 -5.54
C PHE A 22 4.90 -21.95 -4.29
N GLY A 23 5.80 -22.78 -3.73
CA GLY A 23 6.68 -22.39 -2.63
C GLY A 23 7.60 -21.23 -3.00
N ARG A 24 8.12 -21.21 -4.24
CA ARG A 24 8.95 -20.13 -4.76
C ARG A 24 8.17 -18.84 -5.02
N LEU A 25 6.89 -18.96 -5.41
CA LEU A 25 5.98 -17.82 -5.57
C LEU A 25 5.66 -17.20 -4.20
N LEU A 26 5.31 -18.03 -3.22
CA LEU A 26 5.04 -17.58 -1.84
C LEU A 26 6.28 -16.96 -1.18
N SER A 27 7.48 -17.52 -1.39
CA SER A 27 8.71 -16.94 -0.84
C SER A 27 9.10 -15.61 -1.50
N ARG A 28 8.64 -15.35 -2.73
CA ARG A 28 8.89 -14.09 -3.43
C ARG A 28 8.02 -12.94 -2.90
N ASP A 29 6.79 -13.24 -2.45
CA ASP A 29 5.88 -12.25 -1.88
C ASP A 29 6.13 -12.02 -0.37
N TYR A 30 6.86 -12.92 0.30
CA TYR A 30 7.19 -12.79 1.73
C TYR A 30 8.40 -11.90 2.02
N PHE A 31 9.13 -11.44 1.00
CA PHE A 31 10.15 -10.39 1.13
C PHE A 31 9.57 -8.98 0.87
N ILE A 32 8.39 -8.69 1.42
CA ILE A 32 8.12 -7.35 1.89
C ILE A 32 8.92 -7.26 3.18
N GLU A 33 10.11 -6.71 3.07
CA GLU A 33 10.91 -6.29 4.20
C GLU A 33 9.97 -5.52 5.14
N LYS A 34 9.72 -6.08 6.33
CA LYS A 34 8.99 -5.38 7.37
C LYS A 34 9.60 -4.00 7.44
N LEU A 35 8.85 -2.98 7.11
CA LEU A 35 9.14 -1.60 7.47
C LEU A 35 9.13 -1.54 9.00
N GLU A 36 10.22 -2.02 9.60
CA GLU A 36 10.43 -1.99 11.04
C GLU A 36 10.61 -0.53 11.45
N ILE A 37 9.54 0.01 12.04
CA ILE A 37 9.59 0.85 13.26
C ILE A 37 10.84 1.76 13.39
N ARG A 38 11.23 2.45 12.33
CA ARG A 38 11.99 3.69 12.44
C ARG A 38 11.07 4.90 12.65
N GLU A 39 9.78 4.72 12.41
CA GLU A 39 8.79 5.79 12.43
C GLU A 39 8.47 6.29 13.85
N THR A 40 8.53 5.43 14.86
CA THR A 40 8.24 5.84 16.24
C THR A 40 9.28 6.82 16.81
N GLN A 41 10.53 6.80 16.31
CA GLN A 41 11.57 7.77 16.71
C GLN A 41 11.49 9.08 15.90
N ALA A 42 10.89 9.06 14.74
CA ALA A 42 10.71 10.21 13.86
C ALA A 42 9.66 11.17 14.39
N ILE A 43 8.58 10.64 14.96
CA ILE A 43 7.47 11.41 15.56
C ILE A 43 7.97 12.37 16.66
N GLN A 44 9.06 12.04 17.35
CA GLN A 44 9.64 12.89 18.39
C GLN A 44 10.43 14.09 17.85
N ARG A 45 10.76 14.15 16.57
CA ARG A 45 11.61 15.21 15.97
C ARG A 45 10.87 16.38 15.31
N GLY A 46 9.55 16.34 15.25
CA GLY A 46 8.71 17.48 14.84
C GLY A 46 8.42 17.60 13.35
N ILE A 47 9.38 17.43 12.46
CA ILE A 47 9.20 17.42 11.00
C ILE A 47 10.17 16.40 10.41
N GLU A 48 9.65 15.46 9.64
CA GLU A 48 10.50 14.51 8.93
C GLU A 48 10.08 14.39 7.46
N GLU A 49 11.06 14.54 6.60
CA GLU A 49 10.92 14.24 5.18
C GLU A 49 11.73 12.99 4.84
N SER A 50 11.13 12.05 4.15
CA SER A 50 11.83 10.88 3.61
C SER A 50 11.49 10.65 2.15
N TYR A 51 12.47 10.14 1.40
CA TYR A 51 12.31 9.82 -0.02
C TYR A 51 12.70 8.38 -0.25
N MET A 52 11.84 7.63 -0.93
CA MET A 52 12.08 6.25 -1.32
C MET A 52 11.92 6.08 -2.83
N GLY A 53 12.78 5.30 -3.45
CA GLY A 53 12.66 4.96 -4.87
C GLY A 53 11.71 3.79 -5.07
N ILE A 54 10.86 3.86 -6.09
CA ILE A 54 10.05 2.73 -6.56
C ILE A 54 10.81 2.06 -7.69
N TYR A 55 11.06 0.75 -7.58
CA TYR A 55 11.80 -0.02 -8.57
C TYR A 55 10.95 -1.15 -9.13
N PHE A 56 11.03 -1.34 -10.45
CA PHE A 56 10.44 -2.47 -11.15
C PHE A 56 11.51 -3.08 -12.07
N GLN A 57 11.73 -4.38 -12.00
CA GLN A 57 12.77 -5.09 -12.77
C GLN A 57 14.19 -4.43 -12.68
N LYS A 58 14.55 -3.92 -11.49
CA LYS A 58 15.79 -3.18 -11.18
C LYS A 58 15.90 -1.79 -11.80
N GLU A 59 14.89 -1.31 -12.52
CA GLU A 59 14.81 0.05 -13.01
C GLU A 59 13.99 0.92 -12.06
N ARG A 60 14.46 2.14 -11.84
CA ARG A 60 13.71 3.11 -11.05
C ARG A 60 12.57 3.66 -11.88
N ILE A 61 11.34 3.33 -11.50
CA ILE A 61 10.13 3.79 -12.18
C ILE A 61 9.45 4.97 -11.48
N GLY A 62 9.88 5.32 -10.26
CA GLY A 62 9.25 6.40 -9.52
C GLY A 62 9.88 6.68 -8.17
N TYR A 63 9.15 7.44 -7.37
CA TYR A 63 9.52 7.75 -6.00
C TYR A 63 8.29 7.89 -5.11
N VAL A 64 8.51 7.74 -3.80
CA VAL A 64 7.59 8.12 -2.74
C VAL A 64 8.27 9.20 -1.90
N LYS A 65 7.57 10.29 -1.66
CA LYS A 65 7.95 11.34 -0.71
C LYS A 65 7.00 11.26 0.47
N ASN A 66 7.53 11.13 1.67
CA ASN A 66 6.78 11.23 2.92
C ASN A 66 7.15 12.54 3.60
N HIS A 67 6.15 13.19 4.18
CA HIS A 67 6.32 14.40 4.97
C HIS A 67 5.44 14.28 6.21
N LEU A 68 6.09 14.13 7.36
CA LEU A 68 5.44 14.04 8.65
C LEU A 68 5.63 15.38 9.39
N VAL A 69 4.53 15.98 9.82
CA VAL A 69 4.54 17.22 10.60
C VAL A 69 3.86 16.96 11.92
N ASN A 70 4.59 17.12 13.00
CA ASN A 70 4.03 17.12 14.34
C ASN A 70 3.74 18.58 14.75
N ASN A 71 2.48 18.97 14.64
CA ASN A 71 2.03 20.27 15.12
C ASN A 71 1.91 20.22 16.66
N LYS A 72 2.38 21.27 17.35
CA LYS A 72 2.31 21.38 18.82
C LYS A 72 0.89 21.33 19.42
N THR A 73 -0.11 21.04 18.59
CA THR A 73 -1.55 20.95 18.91
C THR A 73 -2.05 19.52 19.00
N ASP A 74 -1.21 18.55 19.37
CA ASP A 74 -1.56 17.12 19.50
C ASP A 74 -2.13 16.49 18.21
N VAL A 75 -1.82 17.09 17.05
CA VAL A 75 -2.19 16.58 15.73
C VAL A 75 -0.93 16.31 14.92
N ILE A 76 -0.79 15.07 14.50
CA ILE A 76 0.26 14.63 13.58
C ILE A 76 -0.35 14.59 12.18
N THR A 77 0.28 15.27 11.23
CA THR A 77 -0.12 15.24 9.82
C THR A 77 0.90 14.44 9.02
N LEU A 78 0.46 13.37 8.39
CA LEU A 78 1.23 12.58 7.43
C LEU A 78 0.78 12.97 6.02
N ASN A 79 1.71 13.40 5.18
CA ASN A 79 1.50 13.59 3.76
C ASN A 79 2.43 12.66 2.99
N GLN A 80 1.89 11.90 2.06
CA GLN A 80 2.64 11.01 1.19
C GLN A 80 2.30 11.32 -0.26
N GLU A 81 3.30 11.54 -1.07
CA GLU A 81 3.20 11.66 -2.52
C GLU A 81 3.96 10.50 -3.15
N ALA A 82 3.32 9.76 -4.04
CA ALA A 82 3.97 8.76 -4.87
C ALA A 82 3.77 9.09 -6.34
N VAL A 83 4.87 9.04 -7.08
CA VAL A 83 4.88 9.27 -8.53
C VAL A 83 5.57 8.11 -9.21
N MET A 84 4.92 7.53 -10.22
CA MET A 84 5.52 6.44 -11.02
C MET A 84 5.23 6.64 -12.50
N ASN A 85 6.21 6.23 -13.31
CA ASN A 85 6.10 6.14 -14.76
C ASN A 85 6.20 4.66 -15.16
N LEU A 86 5.11 4.11 -15.66
CA LEU A 86 5.05 2.73 -16.14
C LEU A 86 5.14 2.72 -17.67
N ASN A 87 6.14 2.03 -18.21
CA ASN A 87 6.27 1.80 -19.64
C ASN A 87 5.63 0.46 -20.00
N ILE A 88 4.51 0.50 -20.72
CA ILE A 88 3.76 -0.68 -21.15
C ILE A 88 3.52 -0.56 -22.65
N LEU A 89 3.99 -1.55 -23.44
CA LEU A 89 3.81 -1.61 -24.90
C LEU A 89 4.19 -0.27 -25.58
N ASP A 90 5.41 0.22 -25.33
CA ASP A 90 5.98 1.45 -25.89
C ASP A 90 5.23 2.75 -25.55
N LYS A 91 4.35 2.69 -24.56
CA LYS A 91 3.67 3.86 -24.00
C LYS A 91 4.06 4.07 -22.55
N SER A 92 4.34 5.33 -22.22
CA SER A 92 4.61 5.73 -20.84
C SER A 92 3.31 6.22 -20.17
N TYR A 93 3.01 5.65 -19.01
CA TYR A 93 1.85 5.99 -18.19
C TYR A 93 2.31 6.64 -16.89
N HIS A 94 1.92 7.88 -16.70
CA HIS A 94 2.19 8.62 -15.49
C HIS A 94 1.09 8.38 -14.47
N ILE A 95 1.48 7.91 -13.28
CA ILE A 95 0.56 7.64 -12.15
C ILE A 95 1.02 8.48 -10.97
N LYS A 96 0.11 9.25 -10.41
CA LYS A 96 0.32 10.05 -9.20
C LYS A 96 -0.65 9.64 -8.12
N MET A 97 -0.15 9.52 -6.90
CA MET A 97 -0.93 9.22 -5.71
C MET A 97 -0.57 10.21 -4.62
N ASP A 98 -1.57 10.83 -4.01
CA ASP A 98 -1.42 11.74 -2.88
C ASP A 98 -2.27 11.20 -1.72
N LEU A 99 -1.65 11.01 -0.57
CA LEU A 99 -2.30 10.66 0.69
C LEU A 99 -2.01 11.74 1.72
N SER A 100 -3.04 12.22 2.40
CA SER A 100 -2.93 13.06 3.58
C SER A 100 -3.74 12.46 4.71
N ALA A 101 -3.12 12.28 5.87
CA ALA A 101 -3.76 11.72 7.05
C ALA A 101 -3.49 12.60 8.27
N GLU A 102 -4.52 12.83 9.06
CA GLU A 102 -4.44 13.50 10.36
C GLU A 102 -4.59 12.44 11.45
N LEU A 103 -3.64 12.38 12.36
CA LEU A 103 -3.59 11.46 13.49
C LEU A 103 -3.68 12.25 14.79
N ASN A 104 -4.14 11.60 15.86
CA ASN A 104 -3.99 12.15 17.20
C ASN A 104 -2.61 11.79 17.79
N ASP A 105 -2.35 12.26 19.01
CA ASP A 105 -1.15 11.98 19.81
C ASP A 105 -0.93 10.47 20.08
N SER A 106 -1.99 9.67 20.03
CA SER A 106 -1.95 8.20 20.18
C SER A 106 -1.81 7.48 18.82
N SER A 107 -1.47 8.18 17.74
CA SER A 107 -1.34 7.65 16.36
C SER A 107 -2.62 7.04 15.80
N LEU A 108 -3.79 7.43 16.35
CA LEU A 108 -5.07 7.00 15.81
C LEU A 108 -5.51 7.94 14.70
N LEU A 109 -5.97 7.37 13.59
CA LEU A 109 -6.48 8.11 12.44
C LEU A 109 -7.71 8.93 12.83
N LYS A 110 -7.69 10.22 12.50
CA LYS A 110 -8.82 11.14 12.63
C LYS A 110 -9.47 11.44 11.29
N LYS A 111 -8.65 11.67 10.27
CA LYS A 111 -9.11 12.09 8.95
C LYS A 111 -8.11 11.66 7.89
N PHE A 112 -8.59 11.37 6.70
CA PHE A 112 -7.74 11.10 5.56
C PHE A 112 -8.32 11.69 4.27
N ASN A 113 -7.42 11.99 3.34
CA ASN A 113 -7.70 12.27 1.94
C ASN A 113 -6.73 11.47 1.08
N PHE A 114 -7.24 10.81 0.07
CA PHE A 114 -6.49 10.00 -0.87
C PHE A 114 -6.89 10.37 -2.29
N ASN A 115 -5.92 10.64 -3.13
CA ASN A 115 -6.13 10.92 -4.53
C ASN A 115 -5.22 10.00 -5.36
N LEU A 116 -5.78 9.39 -6.37
CA LEU A 116 -5.07 8.61 -7.37
C LEU A 116 -5.41 9.15 -8.76
N PHE A 117 -4.39 9.52 -9.50
CA PHE A 117 -4.50 9.99 -10.87
C PHE A 117 -3.71 9.06 -11.79
N SER A 118 -4.38 8.54 -12.79
CA SER A 118 -3.77 7.79 -13.87
C SER A 118 -4.47 8.06 -15.18
N PRO A 119 -3.88 7.78 -16.34
CA PRO A 119 -4.55 7.92 -17.62
C PRO A 119 -5.82 7.09 -17.80
N PHE A 120 -6.01 6.07 -16.95
CA PHE A 120 -7.14 5.14 -17.04
C PHE A 120 -8.19 5.36 -15.97
N TYR A 121 -7.79 5.95 -14.85
CA TYR A 121 -8.61 5.97 -13.66
C TYR A 121 -8.25 7.13 -12.74
N GLU A 122 -9.26 7.81 -12.26
CA GLU A 122 -9.16 8.85 -11.25
C GLU A 122 -9.99 8.45 -10.04
N LEU A 123 -9.40 8.51 -8.86
CA LEU A 123 -10.03 8.18 -7.60
C LEU A 123 -9.74 9.26 -6.57
N HIS A 124 -10.78 9.80 -5.98
CA HIS A 124 -10.71 10.65 -4.80
C HIS A 124 -11.45 9.95 -3.66
N ALA A 125 -10.77 9.70 -2.56
CA ALA A 125 -11.37 9.17 -1.36
C ALA A 125 -11.05 10.09 -0.19
N SER A 126 -12.04 10.37 0.64
CA SER A 126 -11.86 11.13 1.86
C SER A 126 -12.71 10.57 2.97
N GLY A 127 -12.27 10.69 4.21
CA GLY A 127 -13.03 10.21 5.34
C GLY A 127 -12.57 10.79 6.65
N LYS A 128 -13.37 10.54 7.67
CA LYS A 128 -13.09 10.87 9.06
C LYS A 128 -13.54 9.74 9.96
N VAL A 129 -12.83 9.58 11.06
CA VAL A 129 -13.10 8.58 12.08
C VAL A 129 -13.84 9.24 13.25
N ILE A 130 -14.94 8.63 13.66
CA ILE A 130 -15.76 9.05 14.81
C ILE A 130 -15.96 7.81 15.68
N GLY A 131 -15.23 7.71 16.78
CA GLY A 131 -15.18 6.47 17.57
C GLY A 131 -14.66 5.30 16.75
N ASN A 132 -15.43 4.25 16.62
CA ASN A 132 -15.09 3.06 15.80
C ASN A 132 -15.71 3.10 14.40
N GLU A 133 -16.24 4.23 13.97
CA GLU A 133 -16.85 4.39 12.67
C GLU A 133 -15.97 5.21 11.73
N VAL A 134 -15.76 4.70 10.51
CA VAL A 134 -15.11 5.41 9.41
C VAL A 134 -16.19 5.89 8.46
N HIS A 135 -16.44 7.19 8.47
CA HIS A 135 -17.33 7.85 7.52
C HIS A 135 -16.51 8.25 6.30
N TYR A 136 -16.75 7.64 5.16
CA TYR A 136 -15.98 7.92 3.96
C TYR A 136 -16.83 8.29 2.75
N ARG A 137 -16.22 9.03 1.86
CA ARG A 137 -16.74 9.38 0.53
C ARG A 137 -15.69 9.02 -0.50
N MET A 138 -16.12 8.40 -1.57
CA MET A 138 -15.29 8.00 -2.69
C MET A 138 -15.89 8.52 -4.00
N ASN A 139 -15.07 9.10 -4.85
CA ASN A 139 -15.45 9.61 -6.17
C ASN A 139 -14.49 9.06 -7.21
N THR A 140 -15.02 8.42 -8.25
CA THR A 140 -14.27 7.83 -9.36
C THR A 140 -14.44 8.62 -10.67
N GLY A 141 -14.79 9.89 -10.58
CA GLY A 141 -15.09 10.75 -11.72
C GLY A 141 -16.50 10.53 -12.28
N LYS A 142 -16.96 9.29 -12.38
CA LYS A 142 -18.29 8.93 -12.88
C LYS A 142 -19.31 8.63 -11.76
N ASN A 143 -18.83 8.10 -10.65
CA ASN A 143 -19.66 7.65 -9.55
C ASN A 143 -19.15 8.21 -8.22
N GLN A 144 -20.08 8.66 -7.39
CA GLN A 144 -19.80 9.07 -6.02
C GLN A 144 -20.53 8.13 -5.07
N THR A 145 -19.80 7.61 -4.09
CA THR A 145 -20.30 6.72 -3.04
C THR A 145 -19.93 7.30 -1.69
N SER A 146 -20.84 7.25 -0.74
CA SER A 146 -20.57 7.57 0.67
C SER A 146 -21.11 6.45 1.53
N ASN A 147 -20.32 6.01 2.51
CA ASN A 147 -20.75 4.93 3.41
C ASN A 147 -20.07 5.07 4.78
N ILE A 148 -20.48 4.23 5.71
CA ILE A 148 -19.93 4.13 7.06
C ILE A 148 -19.46 2.70 7.25
N ILE A 149 -18.25 2.53 7.73
CA ILE A 149 -17.67 1.23 8.12
C ILE A 149 -17.47 1.25 9.62
N THR A 150 -18.05 0.29 10.33
CA THR A 150 -17.79 0.08 11.75
C THR A 150 -16.63 -0.90 11.91
N LEU A 151 -15.59 -0.51 12.64
CA LEU A 151 -14.42 -1.30 12.92
C LEU A 151 -14.54 -1.93 14.30
N SER A 152 -13.89 -3.08 14.51
CA SER A 152 -13.79 -3.71 15.83
C SER A 152 -12.92 -2.89 16.79
N GLU A 153 -11.92 -2.17 16.26
CA GLU A 153 -11.00 -1.30 16.99
C GLU A 153 -10.75 -0.03 16.18
N ALA A 154 -10.28 1.04 16.85
CA ALA A 154 -9.91 2.27 16.18
C ALA A 154 -8.71 2.04 15.25
N PRO A 155 -8.71 2.61 14.02
CA PRO A 155 -7.65 2.37 13.04
C PRO A 155 -6.35 3.08 13.45
N PHE A 156 -5.26 2.32 13.48
CA PHE A 156 -3.88 2.82 13.60
C PHE A 156 -3.27 3.04 12.21
N ILE A 157 -2.30 3.94 12.14
CA ILE A 157 -1.40 4.10 11.00
C ILE A 157 0.05 3.92 11.46
#